data_a5ab604fb985d586c2bb82295854fd5e
#
_entry.id   a5ab604fb985d586c2bb82295854fd5e
#
_cell.length_a   1.000
_cell.length_b   1.000
_cell.length_c   1.000
_cell.angle_alpha   90.00
_cell.angle_beta   90.00
_cell.angle_gamma   90.00
#
_symmetry.space_group_name_H-M   'P 1'
#
loop_
_entity.id
_entity.type
_entity.pdbx_description
1 polymer ?
#
loop_
_entity_poly.entity_id
_entity_poly.type
_entity_poly.pdbx_seq_one_letter_code
_entity_poly.pdbx_strand_id
1 'polypeptide(L)' 'MEYLPNDPNILVSSINMLLRDEEFDNLESLCYNFNREPEEIKTYLKNYGFVFSEEQKQMRPEGYDAIKIDVQQ' A
#
# COMPACT_ATOMS: atom_id res chain seq x y z
N MET A 1 -6.41 6.43 -14.42
CA MET A 1 -7.23 5.65 -13.47
C MET A 1 -8.18 6.59 -12.75
N GLU A 2 -9.45 6.33 -12.84
CA GLU A 2 -10.45 7.23 -12.26
C GLU A 2 -10.85 6.85 -10.83
N TYR A 3 -10.61 5.62 -10.45
CA TYR A 3 -10.90 5.15 -9.09
C TYR A 3 -10.01 3.96 -8.78
N LEU A 4 -9.89 3.68 -7.49
CA LEU A 4 -9.05 2.56 -7.06
C LEU A 4 -9.81 1.25 -7.21
N PRO A 5 -9.14 0.18 -7.66
CA PRO A 5 -9.79 -1.14 -7.78
C PRO A 5 -10.15 -1.71 -6.41
N ASN A 6 -11.12 -2.62 -6.40
CA ASN A 6 -11.55 -3.26 -5.15
C ASN A 6 -10.77 -4.53 -4.85
N ASP A 7 -10.20 -5.17 -5.86
CA ASP A 7 -9.42 -6.38 -5.64
C ASP A 7 -8.17 -6.05 -4.84
N PRO A 8 -7.93 -6.73 -3.71
CA PRO A 8 -6.79 -6.37 -2.84
C PRO A 8 -5.45 -6.44 -3.56
N ASN A 9 -5.24 -7.46 -4.39
CA ASN A 9 -3.97 -7.61 -5.08
C ASN A 9 -3.77 -6.51 -6.11
N ILE A 10 -4.81 -6.20 -6.86
CA ILE A 10 -4.75 -5.13 -7.86
C ILE A 10 -4.63 -3.78 -7.17
N LEU A 11 -5.33 -3.59 -6.06
CA LEU A 11 -5.26 -2.36 -5.30
C LEU A 11 -3.84 -2.11 -4.79
N VAL A 12 -3.20 -3.13 -4.23
CA VAL A 12 -1.81 -3.02 -3.75
C VAL A 12 -0.89 -2.66 -4.91
N SER A 13 -1.03 -3.34 -6.03
CA SER A 13 -0.19 -3.06 -7.20
C SER A 13 -0.38 -1.64 -7.70
N SER A 14 -1.62 -1.17 -7.73
CA SER A 14 -1.93 0.18 -8.20
C SER A 14 -1.33 1.23 -7.27
N ILE A 15 -1.50 1.05 -5.97
CA ILE A 15 -0.95 1.98 -4.98
C ILE A 15 0.57 2.04 -5.12
N ASN A 16 1.22 0.89 -5.18
CA ASN A 16 2.68 0.84 -5.25
C ASN A 16 3.20 1.47 -6.53
N MET A 17 2.51 1.25 -7.64
CA MET A 17 2.90 1.85 -8.92
C MET A 17 2.80 3.37 -8.86
N LEU A 18 1.69 3.90 -8.34
CA LEU A 18 1.48 5.33 -8.29
C LEU A 18 2.48 6.02 -7.36
N LEU A 19 2.82 5.39 -6.24
CA LEU A 19 3.81 5.95 -5.34
C LEU A 19 5.22 5.83 -5.90
N ARG A 20 5.53 4.72 -6.56
CA ARG A 20 6.84 4.54 -7.19
C ARG A 20 7.07 5.56 -8.29
N ASP A 21 6.02 5.85 -9.06
CA ASP A 21 6.12 6.81 -10.16
C ASP A 21 6.03 8.25 -9.69
N GLU A 22 5.93 8.45 -8.37
CA GLU A 22 5.91 9.76 -7.73
C GLU A 22 4.74 10.63 -8.19
N GLU A 23 3.63 10.01 -8.53
CA GLU A 23 2.43 10.75 -8.85
C GLU A 23 1.79 11.34 -7.60
N PHE A 24 2.09 10.77 -6.43
CA PHE A 24 1.63 11.26 -5.15
C PHE A 24 2.77 11.19 -4.15
N ASP A 25 2.82 12.16 -3.25
CA ASP A 25 3.89 12.24 -2.25
C ASP A 25 3.76 11.19 -1.17
N ASN A 26 2.53 10.79 -0.86
CA ASN A 26 2.28 9.81 0.20
C ASN A 26 0.95 9.12 -0.02
N LEU A 27 0.68 8.13 0.81
CA LEU A 27 -0.54 7.35 0.69
C LEU A 27 -1.79 8.20 0.92
N GLU A 28 -1.71 9.13 1.84
CA GLU A 28 -2.83 10.01 2.16
C GLU A 28 -3.26 10.81 0.93
N SER A 29 -2.30 11.44 0.27
CA SER A 29 -2.60 12.22 -0.94
C SER A 29 -3.23 11.36 -2.02
N LEU A 30 -2.71 10.16 -2.19
CA LEU A 30 -3.23 9.21 -3.16
C LEU A 30 -4.69 8.87 -2.87
N CYS A 31 -4.97 8.50 -1.63
CA CYS A 31 -6.32 8.10 -1.25
C CYS A 31 -7.31 9.23 -1.40
N TYR A 32 -6.95 10.43 -0.95
CA TYR A 32 -7.85 11.58 -1.07
C TYR A 32 -8.11 11.95 -2.52
N ASN A 33 -7.14 11.75 -3.39
CA ASN A 33 -7.33 12.02 -4.81
C ASN A 33 -8.43 11.13 -5.40
N PHE A 34 -8.61 9.94 -4.86
CA PHE A 34 -9.62 8.99 -5.32
C PHE A 34 -10.85 8.97 -4.41
N ASN A 35 -11.00 9.98 -3.55
CA ASN A 35 -12.14 10.06 -2.63
C ASN A 35 -12.23 8.87 -1.68
N ARG A 36 -11.08 8.39 -1.23
CA ARG A 36 -11.01 7.28 -0.28
C ARG A 36 -10.32 7.74 1.00
N GLU A 37 -10.72 7.14 2.12
CA GLU A 37 -10.08 7.44 3.40
C GLU A 37 -8.84 6.58 3.56
N PRO A 38 -7.67 7.18 3.87
CA PRO A 38 -6.44 6.38 4.02
C PRO A 38 -6.58 5.27 5.06
N GLU A 39 -7.24 5.57 6.18
CA GLU A 39 -7.42 4.56 7.22
C GLU A 39 -8.28 3.40 6.77
N GLU A 40 -9.27 3.69 5.94
CA GLU A 40 -10.13 2.66 5.36
C GLU A 40 -9.31 1.72 4.47
N ILE A 41 -8.48 2.31 3.62
CA ILE A 41 -7.65 1.53 2.70
C ILE A 41 -6.64 0.69 3.48
N LYS A 42 -6.00 1.28 4.49
CA LYS A 42 -5.03 0.54 5.31
C LYS A 42 -5.70 -0.64 6.02
N THR A 43 -6.86 -0.41 6.61
CA THR A 43 -7.59 -1.46 7.33
C THR A 43 -8.04 -2.55 6.37
N TYR A 44 -8.57 -2.16 5.23
CA TYR A 44 -9.02 -3.10 4.22
C TYR A 44 -7.88 -4.03 3.79
N LEU A 45 -6.74 -3.45 3.46
CA LEU A 45 -5.60 -4.24 2.99
C LEU A 45 -4.96 -5.05 4.11
N LYS A 46 -5.00 -4.56 5.34
CA LYS A 46 -4.49 -5.33 6.47
C LYS A 46 -5.27 -6.64 6.63
N ASN A 47 -6.57 -6.61 6.36
CA ASN A 47 -7.39 -7.81 6.43
C ASN A 47 -6.96 -8.85 5.41
N TYR A 48 -6.25 -8.45 4.38
CA TYR A 48 -5.73 -9.35 3.35
C TYR A 48 -4.23 -9.58 3.48
N GLY A 49 -3.65 -9.15 4.60
CA GLY A 49 -2.25 -9.43 4.88
C GLY A 49 -1.26 -8.43 4.33
N PHE A 50 -1.70 -7.20 4.05
CA PHE A 50 -0.81 -6.15 3.56
C PHE A 50 -0.77 -4.98 4.53
N VAL A 51 0.42 -4.45 4.75
CA VAL A 51 0.62 -3.26 5.58
C VAL A 51 1.43 -2.24 4.81
N PHE A 52 1.28 -0.96 5.16
CA PHE A 52 2.02 0.09 4.49
C PHE A 52 3.37 0.31 5.16
N SER A 53 4.43 0.29 4.35
CA SER A 53 5.77 0.57 4.83
C SER A 53 6.07 2.06 4.60
N GLU A 54 6.17 2.82 5.68
CA GLU A 54 6.50 4.24 5.59
C GLU A 54 7.90 4.44 5.02
N GLU A 55 8.81 3.56 5.37
CA GLU A 55 10.20 3.65 4.94
C GLU A 55 10.33 3.48 3.43
N GLN A 56 9.60 2.51 2.88
CA GLN A 56 9.68 2.23 1.45
C GLN A 56 8.58 2.91 0.65
N LYS A 57 7.61 3.51 1.33
CA LYS A 57 6.45 4.14 0.70
C LYS A 57 5.72 3.16 -0.20
N GLN A 58 5.50 1.96 0.30
CA GLN A 58 4.81 0.92 -0.45
C GLN A 58 4.04 0.00 0.48
N MET A 59 3.01 -0.65 -0.09
CA MET A 59 2.32 -1.71 0.62
C MET A 59 3.17 -2.97 0.54
N ARG A 60 3.31 -3.67 1.67
CA ARG A 60 4.11 -4.88 1.77
C ARG A 60 3.32 -5.98 2.45
N PRO A 61 3.62 -7.25 2.16
CA PRO A 61 3.01 -8.34 2.91
C PRO A 61 3.34 -8.20 4.40
N GLU A 62 2.36 -8.49 5.23
CA GLU A 62 2.57 -8.45 6.68
C GLU A 62 3.68 -9.42 7.05
N GLY A 63 4.61 -8.96 7.88
CA GLY A 63 5.75 -9.79 8.29
C GLY A 63 6.91 -9.77 7.31
N TYR A 64 6.84 -8.95 6.27
CA TYR A 64 7.90 -8.87 5.28
C TYR A 64 9.26 -8.56 5.90
N ASP A 65 9.30 -7.63 6.81
CA ASP A 65 10.57 -7.25 7.45
C ASP A 65 11.10 -8.34 8.37
N ALA A 66 10.21 -9.06 9.04
CA ALA A 66 10.62 -10.16 9.90
C ALA A 66 11.21 -11.30 9.09
N ILE A 67 10.60 -11.59 7.94
CA ILE A 67 11.12 -12.63 7.05
C ILE A 67 12.49 -12.24 6.53
N LYS A 68 12.66 -10.98 6.19
CA LYS A 68 13.91 -10.47 5.67
C LYS A 68 15.02 -10.57 6.72
N ILE A 69 14.70 -10.29 7.96
CA ILE A 69 15.65 -10.37 9.05
C ILE A 69 16.09 -11.81 9.26
N ASP A 70 15.15 -12.74 9.18
CA ASP A 70 15.47 -14.17 9.34
C ASP A 70 16.42 -14.65 8.28
N VAL A 71 16.25 -14.17 7.06
CA VAL A 71 17.10 -14.58 5.95
C VAL A 71 18.55 -14.16 6.15
N GLN A 72 18.76 -13.08 6.84
CA GLN A 72 20.11 -12.55 7.06
C GLN A 72 20.89 -13.30 8.10
N GLN A 73 20.27 -14.19 8.80
CA GLN A 73 20.94 -15.00 9.79
C GLN A 73 21.37 -16.31 9.22
#